data_d0bbabc2aff491f388d949d65851341b
#
_entry.id   d0bbabc2aff491f388d949d65851341b
#
_cell.length_a   1.000
_cell.length_b   1.000
_cell.length_c   1.000
_cell.angle_alpha   90.00
_cell.angle_beta   90.00
_cell.angle_gamma   90.00
#
_symmetry.space_group_name_H-M   'P 1'
#
loop_
_entity.id
_entity.type
_entity.pdbx_description
1 polymer ?
#
loop_
_entity_poly.entity_id
_entity_poly.type
_entity_poly.pdbx_seq_one_letter_code
_entity_poly.pdbx_strand_id
1 'polypeptide(L)'
;MTVRYGMVIDLDRCTGCGACMVACASENNVAPTPQATPRTGLTPMLVRKVSNGMNGSARRETFIPILCMHCEHDTPCVKVCPQQAVEIDKATGIVMQMPQRCLGCRYCMTACPYHARYFNWRDPAWPSGMEKSLNPGVATRMRGVVEKCNLCHARLHSAKEKAAAAGKREIDMADYVPACVEACPTAAIRFGNLADPSDPVTQDAHAPTAFRMLARIGTEPKVYYKSNEPWVRALAESSSASAKNEEAHHG
;
A
#
# COMPACT_ATOMS: atom_id res chain seq x y z
N MET A 1 21.40 9.77 9.08
CA MET A 1 20.87 8.45 9.49
C MET A 1 20.11 7.86 8.32
N THR A 2 20.12 6.54 8.16
CA THR A 2 19.36 5.89 7.07
C THR A 2 17.88 5.86 7.46
N VAL A 3 17.02 6.47 6.67
CA VAL A 3 15.57 6.46 6.89
C VAL A 3 14.97 5.16 6.33
N ARG A 4 13.99 4.58 7.00
CA ARG A 4 13.23 3.40 6.55
C ARG A 4 11.75 3.65 6.75
N TYR A 5 11.11 4.24 5.75
CA TYR A 5 9.68 4.51 5.82
C TYR A 5 8.85 3.23 5.81
N GLY A 6 7.88 3.19 6.72
CA GLY A 6 6.96 2.07 6.84
C GLY A 6 5.63 2.47 7.47
N MET A 7 4.76 1.51 7.62
CA MET A 7 3.41 1.70 8.16
C MET A 7 3.07 0.65 9.22
N VAL A 8 2.23 1.02 10.16
CA VAL A 8 1.50 0.09 11.02
C VAL A 8 0.00 0.33 10.85
N ILE A 9 -0.74 -0.73 10.59
CA ILE A 9 -2.19 -0.71 10.39
C ILE A 9 -2.85 -1.47 11.53
N ASP A 10 -3.58 -0.76 12.37
CA ASP A 10 -4.34 -1.31 13.49
C ASP A 10 -5.69 -1.79 12.98
N LEU A 11 -5.85 -3.11 12.86
CA LEU A 11 -7.04 -3.73 12.30
C LEU A 11 -8.24 -3.65 13.25
N ASP A 12 -7.98 -3.53 14.56
CA ASP A 12 -9.05 -3.40 15.56
C ASP A 12 -9.69 -1.99 15.52
N ARG A 13 -8.99 -1.01 14.93
CA ARG A 13 -9.49 0.34 14.69
C ARG A 13 -10.06 0.54 13.29
N CYS A 14 -9.78 -0.37 12.36
CA CYS A 14 -10.22 -0.26 10.97
C CYS A 14 -11.71 -0.58 10.84
N THR A 15 -12.51 0.39 10.42
CA THR A 15 -13.96 0.24 10.21
C THR A 15 -14.32 -0.20 8.79
N GLY A 16 -13.35 -0.33 7.88
CA GLY A 16 -13.61 -0.69 6.49
C GLY A 16 -14.26 0.42 5.64
N CYS A 17 -14.23 1.66 6.09
CA CYS A 17 -14.94 2.79 5.46
C CYS A 17 -14.45 3.16 4.04
N GLY A 18 -13.27 2.68 3.61
CA GLY A 18 -12.72 2.95 2.27
C GLY A 18 -12.12 4.34 2.05
N ALA A 19 -12.12 5.24 3.05
CA ALA A 19 -11.57 6.60 2.91
C ALA A 19 -10.11 6.59 2.41
N CYS A 20 -9.29 5.64 2.89
CA CYS A 20 -7.91 5.45 2.45
C CYS A 20 -7.80 5.08 0.97
N MET A 21 -8.77 4.33 0.42
CA MET A 21 -8.81 3.96 -1.01
C MET A 21 -9.09 5.19 -1.86
N VAL A 22 -10.09 5.98 -1.49
CA VAL A 22 -10.47 7.21 -2.21
C VAL A 22 -9.35 8.23 -2.14
N ALA A 23 -8.77 8.47 -0.97
CA ALA A 23 -7.65 9.39 -0.81
C ALA A 23 -6.42 8.98 -1.63
N CYS A 24 -6.10 7.67 -1.65
CA CYS A 24 -5.02 7.15 -2.47
C CYS A 24 -5.28 7.37 -3.96
N ALA A 25 -6.50 7.13 -4.44
CA ALA A 25 -6.87 7.32 -5.84
C ALA A 25 -6.80 8.79 -6.25
N SER A 26 -7.35 9.68 -5.43
CA SER A 26 -7.33 11.14 -5.66
C SER A 26 -5.90 11.69 -5.67
N GLU A 27 -5.11 11.37 -4.65
CA GLU A 27 -3.72 11.83 -4.52
C GLU A 27 -2.84 11.41 -5.70
N ASN A 28 -3.04 10.17 -6.18
CA ASN A 28 -2.18 9.57 -7.21
C ASN A 28 -2.77 9.63 -8.61
N ASN A 29 -3.79 10.46 -8.86
CA ASN A 29 -4.45 10.58 -10.17
C ASN A 29 -4.83 9.23 -10.78
N VAL A 30 -5.42 8.36 -9.96
CA VAL A 30 -5.92 7.06 -10.43
C VAL A 30 -7.30 7.27 -11.04
N ALA A 31 -7.41 7.07 -12.34
CA ALA A 31 -8.67 7.25 -13.05
C ALA A 31 -9.72 6.21 -12.56
N PRO A 32 -10.99 6.60 -12.38
CA PRO A 32 -12.05 5.67 -12.06
C PRO A 32 -12.24 4.67 -13.21
N THR A 33 -12.48 3.41 -12.84
CA THR A 33 -12.65 2.33 -13.82
C THR A 33 -14.00 1.66 -13.54
N PRO A 34 -15.12 2.21 -14.03
CA PRO A 34 -16.48 1.74 -13.71
C PRO A 34 -16.74 0.26 -14.01
N GLN A 35 -16.01 -0.29 -14.98
CA GLN A 35 -16.11 -1.69 -15.40
C GLN A 35 -14.92 -2.53 -14.91
N ALA A 36 -14.24 -2.07 -13.84
CA ALA A 36 -13.12 -2.80 -13.28
C ALA A 36 -13.60 -4.10 -12.63
N THR A 37 -12.92 -5.17 -12.98
CA THR A 37 -12.96 -6.43 -12.22
C THR A 37 -11.83 -6.42 -11.17
N PRO A 38 -11.83 -7.33 -10.19
CA PRO A 38 -10.69 -7.49 -9.30
C PRO A 38 -9.34 -7.69 -10.01
N ARG A 39 -9.37 -8.20 -11.26
CA ARG A 39 -8.16 -8.40 -12.09
C ARG A 39 -7.76 -7.18 -12.92
N THR A 40 -8.70 -6.30 -13.23
CA THR A 40 -8.49 -5.17 -14.16
C THR A 40 -8.59 -3.81 -13.49
N GLY A 41 -8.97 -3.76 -12.23
CA GLY A 41 -9.00 -2.52 -11.45
C GLY A 41 -7.60 -2.05 -11.05
N LEU A 42 -7.39 -0.75 -11.09
CA LEU A 42 -6.21 -0.11 -10.54
C LEU A 42 -6.53 0.37 -9.12
N THR A 43 -6.04 -0.35 -8.12
CA THR A 43 -6.33 -0.06 -6.71
C THR A 43 -5.05 -0.17 -5.88
N PRO A 44 -4.22 0.89 -5.83
CA PRO A 44 -2.98 0.87 -5.06
C PRO A 44 -3.16 0.64 -3.56
N MET A 45 -4.35 0.94 -3.05
CA MET A 45 -4.83 0.63 -1.71
C MET A 45 -6.19 -0.07 -1.82
N LEU A 46 -6.33 -1.26 -1.25
CA LEU A 46 -7.57 -2.05 -1.26
C LEU A 46 -7.92 -2.47 0.15
N VAL A 47 -9.16 -2.24 0.58
CA VAL A 47 -9.67 -2.74 1.87
C VAL A 47 -10.45 -4.02 1.61
N ARG A 48 -10.00 -5.14 2.18
CA ARG A 48 -10.68 -6.43 2.09
C ARG A 48 -11.41 -6.76 3.39
N LYS A 49 -12.65 -7.20 3.28
CA LYS A 49 -13.39 -7.80 4.38
C LYS A 49 -13.04 -9.27 4.46
N VAL A 50 -12.66 -9.73 5.64
CA VAL A 50 -12.35 -11.15 5.91
C VAL A 50 -13.11 -11.63 7.13
N SER A 51 -13.37 -12.93 7.21
CA SER A 51 -14.06 -13.56 8.34
C SER A 51 -13.27 -14.76 8.86
N ASN A 52 -13.58 -15.16 10.08
CA ASN A 52 -12.99 -16.35 10.72
C ASN A 52 -13.57 -17.69 10.19
N GLY A 53 -14.45 -17.65 9.18
CA GLY A 53 -15.08 -18.84 8.60
C GLY A 53 -16.20 -19.48 9.44
N MET A 54 -16.51 -18.92 10.61
CA MET A 54 -17.59 -19.40 11.48
C MET A 54 -18.93 -18.79 11.07
N ASN A 55 -20.03 -19.44 11.48
CA ASN A 55 -21.40 -18.99 11.24
C ASN A 55 -22.09 -18.52 12.53
N GLY A 56 -23.21 -17.81 12.39
CA GLY A 56 -24.04 -17.33 13.49
C GLY A 56 -23.28 -16.40 14.44
N SER A 57 -23.54 -16.52 15.74
CA SER A 57 -22.95 -15.67 16.79
C SER A 57 -21.44 -15.83 16.97
N ALA A 58 -20.86 -16.92 16.47
CA ALA A 58 -19.41 -17.16 16.49
C ALA A 58 -18.68 -16.46 15.35
N ARG A 59 -19.39 -15.93 14.35
CA ARG A 59 -18.80 -15.21 13.22
C ARG A 59 -18.11 -13.94 13.70
N ARG A 60 -16.86 -13.77 13.30
CA ARG A 60 -16.08 -12.54 13.48
C ARG A 60 -15.61 -12.07 12.13
N GLU A 61 -15.60 -10.77 11.93
CA GLU A 61 -15.17 -10.13 10.69
C GLU A 61 -14.18 -9.01 11.01
N THR A 62 -13.26 -8.78 10.10
CA THR A 62 -12.34 -7.64 10.15
C THR A 62 -12.09 -7.09 8.76
N PHE A 63 -11.56 -5.87 8.69
CA PHE A 63 -11.18 -5.22 7.44
C PHE A 63 -9.67 -5.08 7.38
N ILE A 64 -9.09 -5.50 6.27
CA ILE A 64 -7.64 -5.49 6.07
C ILE A 64 -7.31 -4.57 4.90
N PRO A 65 -6.76 -3.38 5.16
CA PRO A 65 -6.17 -2.54 4.12
C PRO A 65 -4.91 -3.22 3.55
N ILE A 66 -4.91 -3.47 2.24
CA ILE A 66 -3.80 -4.10 1.52
C ILE A 66 -3.21 -3.09 0.55
N LEU A 67 -1.90 -2.91 0.62
CA LEU A 67 -1.11 -2.06 -0.26
C LEU A 67 0.23 -2.73 -0.55
N CYS A 68 1.10 -2.09 -1.33
CA CYS A 68 2.47 -2.59 -1.49
C CYS A 68 3.18 -2.65 -0.13
N MET A 69 3.74 -3.80 0.21
CA MET A 69 4.40 -4.04 1.50
C MET A 69 5.79 -3.39 1.60
N HIS A 70 6.29 -2.79 0.51
CA HIS A 70 7.63 -2.19 0.46
C HIS A 70 8.71 -3.08 1.08
N CYS A 71 8.75 -4.35 0.62
CA CYS A 71 9.67 -5.38 1.10
C CYS A 71 11.10 -4.86 1.12
N GLU A 72 11.83 -5.16 2.20
CA GLU A 72 13.20 -4.69 2.39
C GLU A 72 14.22 -5.73 1.96
N HIS A 73 13.95 -6.98 2.29
CA HIS A 73 14.80 -8.11 1.96
C HIS A 73 14.14 -8.96 0.87
N ASP A 74 14.95 -9.55 0.01
CA ASP A 74 14.52 -10.50 -1.00
C ASP A 74 13.30 -10.04 -1.83
N THR A 75 13.29 -8.76 -2.23
CA THR A 75 12.16 -8.09 -2.88
C THR A 75 11.86 -8.69 -4.25
N PRO A 76 10.83 -9.56 -4.39
CA PRO A 76 10.65 -10.37 -5.59
C PRO A 76 10.42 -9.53 -6.86
N CYS A 77 9.64 -8.45 -6.73
CA CYS A 77 9.32 -7.59 -7.87
C CYS A 77 10.52 -6.81 -8.42
N VAL A 78 11.55 -6.57 -7.60
CA VAL A 78 12.82 -5.96 -8.04
C VAL A 78 13.62 -7.01 -8.81
N LYS A 79 13.74 -8.22 -8.26
CA LYS A 79 14.55 -9.30 -8.83
C LYS A 79 14.08 -9.76 -10.22
N VAL A 80 12.77 -9.82 -10.43
CA VAL A 80 12.20 -10.32 -11.69
C VAL A 80 12.04 -9.26 -12.78
N CYS A 81 12.33 -7.99 -12.49
CA CYS A 81 12.12 -6.92 -13.47
C CYS A 81 13.25 -6.88 -14.52
N PRO A 82 13.01 -7.26 -15.79
CA PRO A 82 14.07 -7.34 -16.80
C PRO A 82 14.60 -5.96 -17.20
N GLN A 83 13.82 -4.89 -16.97
CA GLN A 83 14.16 -3.52 -17.34
C GLN A 83 14.55 -2.65 -16.14
N GLN A 84 14.72 -3.25 -14.95
CA GLN A 84 15.01 -2.49 -13.73
C GLN A 84 14.04 -1.30 -13.52
N ALA A 85 12.79 -1.49 -13.96
CA ALA A 85 11.72 -0.52 -13.75
C ALA A 85 11.20 -0.52 -12.31
N VAL A 86 11.67 -1.45 -11.48
CA VAL A 86 11.40 -1.53 -10.04
C VAL A 86 12.73 -1.50 -9.32
N GLU A 87 12.87 -0.56 -8.39
CA GLU A 87 14.08 -0.44 -7.57
C GLU A 87 13.72 -0.06 -6.13
N ILE A 88 14.69 -0.21 -5.23
CA ILE A 88 14.58 0.26 -3.84
C ILE A 88 15.39 1.54 -3.73
N ASP A 89 14.74 2.62 -3.34
CA ASP A 89 15.44 3.85 -2.95
C ASP A 89 16.26 3.57 -1.69
N LYS A 90 17.57 3.55 -1.83
CA LYS A 90 18.51 3.23 -0.74
C LYS A 90 18.45 4.23 0.41
N ALA A 91 18.05 5.47 0.14
CA ALA A 91 17.98 6.52 1.15
C ALA A 91 16.75 6.38 2.06
N THR A 92 15.63 5.84 1.53
CA THR A 92 14.34 5.83 2.22
C THR A 92 13.76 4.42 2.41
N GLY A 93 14.32 3.42 1.73
CA GLY A 93 13.79 2.06 1.69
C GLY A 93 12.50 1.92 0.86
N ILE A 94 12.03 2.96 0.19
CA ILE A 94 10.82 2.90 -0.63
C ILE A 94 11.07 2.06 -1.87
N VAL A 95 10.23 1.06 -2.11
CA VAL A 95 10.24 0.34 -3.39
C VAL A 95 9.55 1.22 -4.42
N MET A 96 10.28 1.64 -5.43
CA MET A 96 9.80 2.53 -6.49
C MET A 96 9.39 1.75 -7.73
N GLN A 97 8.45 2.29 -8.48
CA GLN A 97 8.09 1.86 -9.82
C GLN A 97 8.33 3.02 -10.79
N MET A 98 9.13 2.77 -11.84
CA MET A 98 9.41 3.75 -12.89
C MET A 98 8.61 3.41 -14.14
N PRO A 99 7.51 4.10 -14.41
CA PRO A 99 6.64 3.82 -15.55
C PRO A 99 7.38 3.90 -16.89
N GLN A 100 8.32 4.83 -17.03
CA GLN A 100 9.06 5.07 -18.26
C GLN A 100 9.99 3.91 -18.65
N ARG A 101 10.40 3.07 -17.68
CA ARG A 101 11.21 1.87 -17.93
C ARG A 101 10.36 0.61 -18.04
N CYS A 102 9.05 0.68 -17.72
CA CYS A 102 8.19 -0.48 -17.65
C CYS A 102 7.76 -0.98 -19.03
N LEU A 103 8.11 -2.23 -19.37
CA LEU A 103 7.66 -2.91 -20.59
C LEU A 103 6.24 -3.46 -20.52
N GLY A 104 5.62 -3.45 -19.33
CA GLY A 104 4.31 -4.07 -19.16
C GLY A 104 4.31 -5.60 -19.16
N CYS A 105 5.44 -6.27 -19.00
CA CYS A 105 5.52 -7.74 -19.01
C CYS A 105 4.81 -8.44 -17.84
N ARG A 106 4.46 -7.72 -16.78
CA ARG A 106 3.70 -8.16 -15.61
C ARG A 106 4.37 -9.22 -14.73
N TYR A 107 5.62 -9.59 -14.97
CA TYR A 107 6.35 -10.53 -14.13
C TYR A 107 6.35 -10.13 -12.64
N CYS A 108 6.48 -8.85 -12.36
CA CYS A 108 6.43 -8.33 -11.00
C CYS A 108 5.05 -8.49 -10.33
N MET A 109 3.96 -8.62 -11.09
CA MET A 109 2.62 -8.93 -10.56
C MET A 109 2.54 -10.40 -10.13
N THR A 110 3.03 -11.31 -10.97
CA THR A 110 3.07 -12.75 -10.66
C THR A 110 4.02 -13.05 -9.50
N ALA A 111 5.16 -12.37 -9.43
CA ALA A 111 6.15 -12.57 -8.38
C ALA A 111 5.74 -11.95 -7.03
N CYS A 112 4.78 -11.05 -6.99
CA CYS A 112 4.36 -10.40 -5.75
C CYS A 112 3.44 -11.32 -4.93
N PRO A 113 3.88 -11.84 -3.77
CA PRO A 113 3.06 -12.75 -2.97
C PRO A 113 1.87 -12.07 -2.31
N TYR A 114 1.87 -10.74 -2.27
CA TYR A 114 0.80 -9.91 -1.71
C TYR A 114 -0.22 -9.45 -2.74
N HIS A 115 -0.02 -9.73 -4.03
CA HIS A 115 -0.84 -9.26 -5.16
C HIS A 115 -1.08 -7.74 -5.15
N ALA A 116 -0.11 -6.97 -4.62
CA ALA A 116 -0.23 -5.52 -4.45
C ALA A 116 0.38 -4.73 -5.62
N ARG A 117 0.22 -5.24 -6.83
CA ARG A 117 0.65 -4.62 -8.07
C ARG A 117 -0.46 -4.71 -9.10
N TYR A 118 -0.68 -3.64 -9.86
CA TYR A 118 -1.80 -3.47 -10.76
C TYR A 118 -1.31 -3.08 -12.14
N PHE A 119 -2.01 -3.49 -13.19
CA PHE A 119 -1.65 -3.18 -14.56
C PHE A 119 -2.67 -2.22 -15.18
N ASN A 120 -2.19 -1.19 -15.83
CA ASN A 120 -3.02 -0.24 -16.55
C ASN A 120 -3.44 -0.79 -17.91
N TRP A 121 -4.62 -1.37 -17.96
CA TRP A 121 -5.18 -1.97 -19.18
C TRP A 121 -5.73 -0.93 -20.16
N ARG A 122 -6.05 0.27 -19.68
CA ARG A 122 -6.74 1.32 -20.45
C ARG A 122 -6.05 2.65 -20.27
N ASP A 123 -6.26 3.54 -21.22
CA ASP A 123 -5.87 4.94 -21.03
C ASP A 123 -6.71 5.56 -19.92
N PRO A 124 -6.13 6.40 -19.06
CA PRO A 124 -6.87 7.03 -17.98
C PRO A 124 -7.93 7.98 -18.54
N ALA A 125 -9.14 7.87 -18.05
CA ALA A 125 -10.23 8.74 -18.40
C ALA A 125 -11.01 9.15 -17.15
N TRP A 126 -11.39 10.41 -17.05
CA TRP A 126 -12.18 10.96 -15.98
C TRP A 126 -13.53 11.46 -16.51
N PRO A 127 -14.58 11.44 -15.68
CA PRO A 127 -15.81 12.16 -15.99
C PRO A 127 -15.53 13.64 -16.27
N SER A 128 -16.32 14.24 -17.18
CA SER A 128 -16.15 15.63 -17.57
C SER A 128 -16.10 16.57 -16.37
N GLY A 129 -15.07 17.38 -16.31
CA GLY A 129 -14.81 18.34 -15.24
C GLY A 129 -13.94 17.80 -14.07
N MET A 130 -13.84 16.48 -13.87
CA MET A 130 -12.98 15.91 -12.83
C MET A 130 -11.48 16.08 -13.15
N GLU A 131 -11.13 16.19 -14.41
CA GLU A 131 -9.75 16.46 -14.83
C GLU A 131 -9.17 17.73 -14.22
N LYS A 132 -10.02 18.67 -13.83
CA LYS A 132 -9.63 19.92 -13.15
C LYS A 132 -9.19 19.72 -11.70
N SER A 133 -9.57 18.59 -11.10
CA SER A 133 -9.27 18.25 -9.70
C SER A 133 -8.05 17.31 -9.58
N LEU A 134 -7.33 17.07 -10.68
CA LEU A 134 -6.15 16.22 -10.65
C LEU A 134 -5.02 16.88 -9.85
N ASN A 135 -4.27 16.07 -9.12
CA ASN A 135 -3.07 16.52 -8.42
C ASN A 135 -2.00 16.93 -9.43
N PRO A 136 -1.62 18.21 -9.51
CA PRO A 136 -0.64 18.69 -10.50
C PRO A 136 0.78 18.14 -10.24
N GLY A 137 1.08 17.72 -9.02
CA GLY A 137 2.36 17.12 -8.63
C GLY A 137 2.53 15.65 -9.01
N VAL A 138 1.48 15.02 -9.59
CA VAL A 138 1.49 13.60 -9.92
C VAL A 138 1.10 13.39 -11.37
N ALA A 139 1.96 12.76 -12.15
CA ALA A 139 1.63 12.38 -13.53
C ALA A 139 0.48 11.37 -13.57
N THR A 140 -0.40 11.50 -14.57
CA THR A 140 -1.46 10.53 -14.81
C THR A 140 -0.89 9.16 -15.17
N ARG A 141 -1.61 8.10 -14.80
CA ARG A 141 -1.16 6.73 -15.04
C ARG A 141 -1.34 6.36 -16.52
N MET A 142 -0.25 6.00 -17.18
CA MET A 142 -0.30 5.60 -18.59
C MET A 142 -0.75 4.15 -18.76
N ARG A 143 -1.40 3.85 -19.89
CA ARG A 143 -1.71 2.49 -20.30
C ARG A 143 -0.44 1.67 -20.50
N GLY A 144 -0.50 0.35 -20.25
CA GLY A 144 0.57 -0.58 -20.57
C GLY A 144 1.65 -0.73 -19.49
N VAL A 145 1.53 -0.03 -18.35
CA VAL A 145 2.50 -0.12 -17.25
C VAL A 145 1.91 -0.75 -16.01
N VAL A 146 2.78 -1.29 -15.17
CA VAL A 146 2.41 -1.79 -13.84
C VAL A 146 2.55 -0.68 -12.82
N GLU A 147 1.56 -0.56 -11.93
CA GLU A 147 1.53 0.41 -10.85
C GLU A 147 1.40 -0.27 -9.48
N LYS A 148 1.70 0.47 -8.43
CA LYS A 148 1.56 0.08 -7.03
C LYS A 148 1.59 1.30 -6.11
N CYS A 149 1.32 1.11 -4.82
CA CYS A 149 1.58 2.13 -3.82
C CYS A 149 3.07 2.53 -3.83
N ASN A 150 3.34 3.83 -3.86
CA ASN A 150 4.68 4.43 -3.81
C ASN A 150 4.90 5.28 -2.54
N LEU A 151 4.07 5.07 -1.51
CA LEU A 151 4.05 5.87 -0.27
C LEU A 151 3.88 7.37 -0.53
N CYS A 152 3.07 7.74 -1.53
CA CYS A 152 2.87 9.15 -1.94
C CYS A 152 4.19 9.88 -2.19
N HIS A 153 5.06 9.31 -3.04
CA HIS A 153 6.41 9.82 -3.31
C HIS A 153 6.44 11.30 -3.74
N ALA A 154 5.38 11.80 -4.39
CA ALA A 154 5.27 13.22 -4.73
C ALA A 154 5.24 14.11 -3.47
N ARG A 155 4.54 13.67 -2.40
CA ARG A 155 4.56 14.37 -1.11
C ARG A 155 5.95 14.35 -0.47
N LEU A 156 6.67 13.23 -0.55
CA LEU A 156 8.07 13.16 -0.09
C LEU A 156 8.96 14.14 -0.85
N HIS A 157 8.78 14.24 -2.17
CA HIS A 157 9.54 15.18 -2.98
C HIS A 157 9.26 16.63 -2.55
N SER A 158 7.99 17.00 -2.40
CA SER A 158 7.60 18.33 -1.92
C SER A 158 8.14 18.63 -0.52
N ALA A 159 8.13 17.65 0.40
CA ALA A 159 8.72 17.82 1.74
C ALA A 159 10.23 18.05 1.67
N LYS A 160 10.94 17.34 0.77
CA LYS A 160 12.38 17.55 0.54
C LYS A 160 12.67 18.94 -0.03
N GLU A 161 11.88 19.41 -0.99
CA GLU A 161 12.00 20.76 -1.56
C GLU A 161 11.77 21.83 -0.49
N LYS A 162 10.74 21.66 0.35
CA LYS A 162 10.44 22.56 1.47
C LYS A 162 11.59 22.62 2.48
N ALA A 163 12.14 21.45 2.85
CA ALA A 163 13.30 21.38 3.74
C ALA A 163 14.53 22.08 3.14
N ALA A 164 14.82 21.83 1.86
CA ALA A 164 15.94 22.46 1.15
C ALA A 164 15.77 23.99 1.08
N ALA A 165 14.58 24.47 0.79
CA ALA A 165 14.27 25.91 0.77
C ALA A 165 14.46 26.56 2.16
N ALA A 166 14.25 25.80 3.24
CA ALA A 166 14.51 26.21 4.63
C ALA A 166 15.96 26.01 5.08
N GLY A 167 16.87 25.58 4.18
CA GLY A 167 18.27 25.28 4.49
C GLY A 167 18.48 24.03 5.37
N LYS A 168 17.46 23.17 5.48
CA LYS A 168 17.51 21.92 6.25
C LYS A 168 17.94 20.75 5.37
N ARG A 169 18.70 19.82 5.94
CA ARG A 169 19.07 18.55 5.27
C ARG A 169 18.06 17.44 5.43
N GLU A 170 17.26 17.49 6.48
CA GLU A 170 16.26 16.49 6.85
C GLU A 170 14.87 17.10 6.73
N ILE A 171 13.91 16.30 6.30
CA ILE A 171 12.51 16.68 6.25
C ILE A 171 11.89 16.66 7.65
N ASP A 172 10.91 17.52 7.86
CA ASP A 172 10.00 17.36 8.99
C ASP A 172 8.98 16.27 8.65
N MET A 173 8.80 15.28 9.51
CA MET A 173 7.82 14.22 9.31
C MET A 173 6.37 14.72 9.24
N ALA A 174 6.10 15.89 9.81
CA ALA A 174 4.80 16.55 9.66
C ALA A 174 4.53 17.00 8.21
N ASP A 175 5.58 17.26 7.43
CA ASP A 175 5.46 17.64 6.02
C ASP A 175 5.32 16.45 5.07
N TYR A 176 5.52 15.21 5.57
CA TYR A 176 5.42 14.00 4.76
C TYR A 176 4.47 12.98 5.39
N VAL A 177 3.19 13.12 5.13
CA VAL A 177 2.14 12.18 5.56
C VAL A 177 1.45 11.62 4.30
N PRO A 178 1.45 10.29 4.08
CA PRO A 178 0.71 9.68 2.96
C PRO A 178 -0.79 9.96 3.04
N ALA A 179 -1.45 10.15 1.89
CA ALA A 179 -2.85 10.53 1.81
C ALA A 179 -3.80 9.54 2.52
N CYS A 180 -3.49 8.23 2.49
CA CYS A 180 -4.29 7.21 3.17
C CYS A 180 -4.18 7.30 4.70
N VAL A 181 -3.07 7.81 5.23
CA VAL A 181 -2.88 8.05 6.67
C VAL A 181 -3.69 9.25 7.11
N GLU A 182 -3.54 10.36 6.38
CA GLU A 182 -4.22 11.62 6.63
C GLU A 182 -5.75 11.46 6.59
N ALA A 183 -6.26 10.69 5.62
CA ALA A 183 -7.70 10.49 5.42
C ALA A 183 -8.33 9.45 6.36
N CYS A 184 -7.55 8.75 7.20
CA CYS A 184 -8.08 7.68 8.05
C CYS A 184 -8.82 8.25 9.28
N PRO A 185 -10.18 8.18 9.35
CA PRO A 185 -10.93 8.85 10.40
C PRO A 185 -10.72 8.23 11.79
N THR A 186 -10.33 6.96 11.83
CA THR A 186 -10.06 6.22 13.08
C THR A 186 -8.59 6.20 13.45
N ALA A 187 -7.72 6.86 12.66
CA ALA A 187 -6.26 6.79 12.79
C ALA A 187 -5.75 5.33 12.90
N ALA A 188 -6.39 4.41 12.15
CA ALA A 188 -5.98 3.02 12.08
C ALA A 188 -4.66 2.83 11.33
N ILE A 189 -4.32 3.74 10.41
CA ILE A 189 -3.09 3.69 9.62
C ILE A 189 -2.11 4.72 10.19
N ARG A 190 -0.92 4.26 10.57
CA ARG A 190 0.19 5.11 11.02
C ARG A 190 1.37 4.96 10.08
N PHE A 191 2.14 6.02 9.92
CA PHE A 191 3.30 6.09 9.06
C PHE A 191 4.45 6.77 9.77
N GLY A 192 5.69 6.27 9.57
CA GLY A 192 6.87 6.83 10.22
C GLY A 192 8.18 6.20 9.72
N ASN A 193 9.24 6.46 10.47
CA ASN A 193 10.58 5.95 10.21
C ASN A 193 10.89 4.72 11.08
N LEU A 194 10.79 3.53 10.51
CA LEU A 194 11.11 2.26 11.21
C LEU A 194 12.58 2.12 11.63
N ALA A 195 13.48 2.98 11.15
CA ALA A 195 14.88 2.99 11.58
C ALA A 195 15.12 3.84 12.84
N ASP A 196 14.12 4.60 13.27
CA ASP A 196 14.18 5.41 14.49
C ASP A 196 13.47 4.67 15.64
N PRO A 197 14.18 4.19 16.68
CA PRO A 197 13.55 3.52 17.81
C PRO A 197 12.59 4.40 18.61
N SER A 198 12.73 5.73 18.52
CA SER A 198 11.87 6.69 19.21
C SER A 198 10.57 6.99 18.44
N ASP A 199 10.50 6.63 17.16
CA ASP A 199 9.30 6.84 16.34
C ASP A 199 8.15 5.96 16.88
N PRO A 200 6.94 6.53 17.11
CA PRO A 200 5.78 5.78 17.55
C PRO A 200 5.42 4.60 16.64
N VAL A 201 5.69 4.71 15.33
CA VAL A 201 5.46 3.63 14.36
C VAL A 201 6.41 2.45 14.62
N THR A 202 7.66 2.72 15.00
CA THR A 202 8.61 1.67 15.36
C THR A 202 8.17 0.94 16.62
N GLN A 203 7.71 1.68 17.63
CA GLN A 203 7.18 1.09 18.86
C GLN A 203 5.94 0.23 18.59
N ASP A 204 5.03 0.72 17.77
CA ASP A 204 3.84 -0.04 17.34
C ASP A 204 4.21 -1.30 16.53
N ALA A 205 5.22 -1.24 15.66
CA ALA A 205 5.68 -2.37 14.87
C ALA A 205 6.31 -3.49 15.71
N HIS A 206 6.83 -3.16 16.91
CA HIS A 206 7.39 -4.11 17.86
C HIS A 206 6.41 -4.52 18.97
N ALA A 207 5.16 -4.05 18.93
CA ALA A 207 4.15 -4.43 19.92
C ALA A 207 3.84 -5.95 19.83
N PRO A 208 3.51 -6.63 20.95
CA PRO A 208 3.20 -8.07 20.95
C PRO A 208 2.04 -8.48 20.03
N THR A 209 1.17 -7.53 19.70
CA THR A 209 0.03 -7.74 18.80
C THR A 209 0.35 -7.41 17.34
N ALA A 210 1.55 -6.92 17.06
CA ALA A 210 2.00 -6.62 15.70
C ALA A 210 2.48 -7.87 14.97
N PHE A 211 2.22 -7.91 13.68
CA PHE A 211 2.65 -9.00 12.80
C PHE A 211 2.88 -8.50 11.37
N ARG A 212 3.60 -9.27 10.57
CA ARG A 212 3.75 -9.05 9.12
C ARG A 212 3.00 -10.11 8.35
N MET A 213 2.36 -9.74 7.27
CA MET A 213 1.74 -10.73 6.37
C MET A 213 2.81 -11.60 5.73
N LEU A 214 2.56 -12.93 5.70
CA LEU A 214 3.43 -13.93 5.08
C LEU A 214 4.90 -13.82 5.58
N ALA A 215 5.11 -13.56 6.86
CA ALA A 215 6.44 -13.37 7.44
C ALA A 215 7.42 -14.52 7.10
N ARG A 216 6.89 -15.76 7.00
CA ARG A 216 7.66 -16.98 6.69
C ARG A 216 8.38 -16.98 5.34
N ILE A 217 7.98 -16.13 4.38
CA ILE A 217 8.63 -16.07 3.05
C ILE A 217 9.85 -15.14 2.99
N GLY A 218 10.19 -14.46 4.10
CA GLY A 218 11.45 -13.73 4.25
C GLY A 218 11.58 -12.43 3.44
N THR A 219 10.49 -11.88 2.91
CA THR A 219 10.54 -10.62 2.13
C THR A 219 10.66 -9.37 2.98
N GLU A 220 10.51 -9.49 4.29
CA GLU A 220 10.57 -8.41 5.28
C GLU A 220 9.72 -7.19 4.92
N PRO A 221 8.37 -7.32 4.98
CA PRO A 221 7.46 -6.21 4.78
C PRO A 221 7.74 -5.05 5.72
N LYS A 222 7.68 -3.80 5.22
CA LYS A 222 7.67 -2.57 6.03
C LYS A 222 6.26 -2.06 6.33
N VAL A 223 5.24 -2.84 5.98
CA VAL A 223 3.87 -2.65 6.42
C VAL A 223 3.56 -3.71 7.45
N TYR A 224 3.32 -3.28 8.68
CA TYR A 224 2.94 -4.10 9.82
C TYR A 224 1.44 -3.98 10.05
N TYR A 225 0.89 -5.01 10.65
CA TYR A 225 -0.51 -5.03 11.08
C TYR A 225 -0.56 -5.28 12.57
N LYS A 226 -1.58 -4.73 13.25
CA LYS A 226 -1.88 -5.01 14.66
C LYS A 226 -3.27 -5.54 14.79
N SER A 227 -3.46 -6.58 15.62
CA SER A 227 -4.77 -7.03 16.06
C SER A 227 -4.67 -7.82 17.35
N ASN A 228 -5.62 -7.61 18.25
CA ASN A 228 -5.79 -8.41 19.45
C ASN A 228 -6.44 -9.78 19.16
N GLU A 229 -7.08 -9.93 17.99
CA GLU A 229 -7.76 -11.15 17.57
C GLU A 229 -6.77 -12.22 17.09
N PRO A 230 -6.60 -13.36 17.79
CA PRO A 230 -5.64 -14.40 17.42
C PRO A 230 -5.89 -15.00 16.04
N TRP A 231 -7.16 -15.14 15.64
CA TRP A 231 -7.52 -15.70 14.33
C TRP A 231 -7.06 -14.81 13.16
N VAL A 232 -7.01 -13.50 13.36
CA VAL A 232 -6.53 -12.56 12.34
C VAL A 232 -5.04 -12.76 12.11
N ARG A 233 -4.26 -12.94 13.18
CA ARG A 233 -2.82 -13.20 13.07
C ARG A 233 -2.54 -14.56 12.42
N ALA A 234 -3.30 -15.60 12.80
CA ALA A 234 -3.19 -16.90 12.18
C ALA A 234 -3.52 -16.87 10.67
N LEU A 235 -4.53 -16.08 10.27
CA LEU A 235 -4.89 -15.89 8.87
C LEU A 235 -3.76 -15.25 8.05
N ALA A 236 -3.03 -14.31 8.64
CA ALA A 236 -1.94 -13.60 7.97
C ALA A 236 -0.76 -14.51 7.59
N GLU A 237 -0.60 -15.64 8.28
CA GLU A 237 0.46 -16.62 8.03
C GLU A 237 0.02 -17.76 7.12
N SER A 238 -1.29 -17.98 6.99
CA SER A 238 -1.83 -19.06 6.17
C SER A 238 -1.83 -18.72 4.68
N SER A 239 -1.29 -19.60 3.86
CA SER A 239 -1.32 -19.47 2.40
C SER A 239 -2.66 -19.86 1.75
N SER A 240 -3.61 -20.39 2.54
CA SER A 240 -4.84 -21.01 2.04
C SER A 240 -6.08 -20.13 2.07
N ALA A 241 -5.98 -18.89 2.55
CA ALA A 241 -7.15 -18.04 2.78
C ALA A 241 -7.73 -17.38 1.53
N SER A 242 -7.13 -17.55 0.34
CA SER A 242 -7.50 -16.73 -0.83
C SER A 242 -8.51 -17.38 -1.80
N ALA A 243 -8.85 -18.66 -1.67
CA ALA A 243 -9.57 -19.35 -2.75
C ALA A 243 -11.02 -19.74 -2.46
N LYS A 244 -11.49 -19.69 -1.22
CA LYS A 244 -12.81 -20.26 -0.88
C LYS A 244 -13.93 -19.27 -0.58
N ASN A 245 -13.66 -17.98 -0.45
CA ASN A 245 -14.68 -16.99 -0.07
C ASN A 245 -15.14 -16.05 -1.20
N GLU A 246 -14.66 -16.20 -2.43
CA GLU A 246 -15.06 -15.31 -3.55
C GLU A 246 -16.27 -15.83 -4.35
N GLU A 247 -16.74 -17.07 -4.16
CA GLU A 247 -17.85 -17.65 -4.94
C GLU A 247 -19.25 -17.39 -4.37
N ALA A 248 -19.40 -16.76 -3.21
CA ALA A 248 -20.70 -16.66 -2.53
C ALA A 248 -21.49 -15.36 -2.77
N HIS A 249 -21.03 -14.44 -3.65
CA HIS A 249 -21.76 -13.18 -3.91
C HIS A 249 -21.85 -12.80 -5.39
N HIS A 250 -22.18 -13.74 -6.25
CA HIS A 250 -22.77 -13.44 -7.56
C HIS A 250 -23.91 -14.43 -7.83
N GLY A 251 -25.05 -14.18 -7.24
CA GLY A 251 -26.35 -14.65 -7.59
C GLY A 251 -27.25 -13.46 -7.79
#